data_3c5703aa4e2cfa7ba606727ceea8e5c2
#
_entry.id   3c5703aa4e2cfa7ba606727ceea8e5c2
#
_cell.length_a   1.000
_cell.length_b   1.000
_cell.length_c   1.000
_cell.angle_alpha   90.00
_cell.angle_beta   90.00
_cell.angle_gamma   90.00
#
_symmetry.space_group_name_H-M   'P 1'
#
loop_
_entity.id
_entity.type
_entity.pdbx_description
1 polymer ?
#
loop_
_entity_poly.entity_id
_entity_poly.type
_entity_poly.pdbx_seq_one_letter_code
_entity_poly.pdbx_strand_id
1 'polypeptide(L)'
;MNCRICNTTTKKFLDLGRQPIANNFLNEDQFDSEYFYRLEVFFCSECYTIQIGDCPDKEKIFNKNYAFFTSTSNYMIQHFKKLADDIKNNYLYEEGFIVEIGSNDGTFLKNFRGYKHLGIEPSGSVNAVANKRGVRSWNRFFNEEVSENIIDKIGQADVIVTTNCFPHMVDRDSVLKGIKKLLKPKGIWINEEAALKSIMNRVSYDQFYNEHIFFSSIASFKNVMKLYGLGLHNIEYLPVHGGSMRFFSFHKEYAYENEKLSSFLKMENLNKFERFQEFGEKVECSRKRLLEYLFSLKEEIVGYGATAKSTTILNYCKIGNSLISKIYDTTPIKQNKLSPGMHIPIVSYDTFKKDKPKNVVLFAWNHAKEIYEKEKDTNTNWIMPI
;
A
#
# COMPACT_ATOMS: atom_id res chain seq x y z
N MET A 1 -10.27 13.87 16.14
CA MET A 1 -10.04 12.50 16.64
C MET A 1 -8.66 12.40 17.30
N ASN A 2 -8.42 11.34 18.06
CA ASN A 2 -7.10 11.12 18.65
C ASN A 2 -6.20 10.27 17.74
N CYS A 3 -4.91 10.49 17.86
CA CYS A 3 -3.88 9.70 17.18
C CYS A 3 -3.91 8.24 17.68
N ARG A 4 -3.96 7.29 16.77
CA ARG A 4 -3.97 5.85 17.10
C ARG A 4 -2.63 5.35 17.68
N ILE A 5 -1.57 6.18 17.65
CA ILE A 5 -0.24 5.84 18.16
C ILE A 5 0.01 6.46 19.53
N CYS A 6 -0.09 7.79 19.66
CA CYS A 6 0.29 8.52 20.89
C CYS A 6 -0.90 9.14 21.63
N ASN A 7 -2.13 8.90 21.16
CA ASN A 7 -3.40 9.38 21.73
C ASN A 7 -3.57 10.91 21.78
N THR A 8 -2.67 11.68 21.18
CA THR A 8 -2.79 13.15 21.07
C THR A 8 -3.84 13.53 20.05
N THR A 9 -4.55 14.66 20.28
CA THR A 9 -5.53 15.19 19.32
C THR A 9 -4.88 15.49 17.97
N THR A 10 -5.49 15.01 16.87
CA THR A 10 -5.01 15.18 15.51
C THR A 10 -5.73 16.30 14.78
N LYS A 11 -5.11 16.83 13.73
CA LYS A 11 -5.66 17.88 12.85
C LYS A 11 -6.01 17.28 11.48
N LYS A 12 -7.26 17.47 11.04
CA LYS A 12 -7.69 17.07 9.68
C LYS A 12 -7.07 18.02 8.64
N PHE A 13 -6.55 17.46 7.53
CA PHE A 13 -6.01 18.24 6.42
C PHE A 13 -6.59 17.85 5.06
N LEU A 14 -7.25 16.68 4.95
CA LEU A 14 -7.86 16.20 3.72
C LEU A 14 -9.19 15.51 4.02
N ASP A 15 -10.19 15.76 3.19
CA ASP A 15 -11.50 15.12 3.23
C ASP A 15 -11.87 14.68 1.80
N LEU A 16 -11.80 13.38 1.55
CA LEU A 16 -12.13 12.78 0.25
C LEU A 16 -13.59 12.31 0.18
N GLY A 17 -14.43 12.71 1.16
CA GLY A 17 -15.84 12.43 1.20
C GLY A 17 -16.17 10.97 1.53
N ARG A 18 -17.39 10.54 1.17
CA ARG A 18 -17.82 9.15 1.33
C ARG A 18 -17.20 8.28 0.25
N GLN A 19 -16.54 7.21 0.68
CA GLN A 19 -15.86 6.25 -0.19
C GLN A 19 -16.38 4.84 0.09
N PRO A 20 -16.52 3.99 -0.93
CA PRO A 20 -16.78 2.57 -0.75
C PRO A 20 -15.49 1.82 -0.39
N ILE A 21 -15.59 0.51 -0.08
CA ILE A 21 -14.41 -0.36 0.03
C ILE A 21 -13.74 -0.47 -1.35
N ALA A 22 -12.48 -0.04 -1.44
CA ALA A 22 -11.79 0.26 -2.70
C ALA A 22 -11.65 -0.93 -3.68
N ASN A 23 -11.52 -2.14 -3.15
CA ASN A 23 -11.39 -3.37 -3.96
C ASN A 23 -12.65 -4.24 -3.97
N ASN A 24 -13.79 -3.74 -3.49
CA ASN A 24 -15.04 -4.46 -3.47
C ASN A 24 -15.83 -4.27 -4.78
N PHE A 25 -15.38 -4.89 -5.86
CA PHE A 25 -16.06 -4.85 -7.16
C PHE A 25 -17.37 -5.64 -7.10
N LEU A 26 -18.46 -5.01 -7.55
CA LEU A 26 -19.83 -5.44 -7.30
C LEU A 26 -20.52 -6.01 -8.54
N ASN A 27 -21.53 -6.85 -8.31
CA ASN A 27 -22.62 -7.10 -9.24
C ASN A 27 -23.79 -6.16 -8.90
N GLU A 28 -24.74 -5.98 -9.81
CA GLU A 28 -25.88 -5.07 -9.65
C GLU A 28 -26.75 -5.39 -8.42
N ASP A 29 -26.92 -6.67 -8.10
CA ASP A 29 -27.68 -7.17 -6.94
C ASP A 29 -27.06 -6.80 -5.57
N GLN A 30 -25.87 -6.23 -5.57
CA GLN A 30 -25.12 -5.86 -4.35
C GLN A 30 -25.17 -4.35 -4.03
N PHE A 31 -25.78 -3.52 -4.87
CA PHE A 31 -25.76 -2.06 -4.70
C PHE A 31 -26.40 -1.60 -3.39
N ASP A 32 -27.53 -2.16 -3.01
CA ASP A 32 -28.26 -1.77 -1.80
C ASP A 32 -27.49 -2.12 -0.51
N SER A 33 -26.56 -3.07 -0.59
CA SER A 33 -25.71 -3.51 0.52
C SER A 33 -24.31 -2.91 0.49
N GLU A 34 -24.00 -2.02 -0.46
CA GLU A 34 -22.68 -1.44 -0.58
C GLU A 34 -22.32 -0.57 0.62
N TYR A 35 -21.20 -0.89 1.26
CA TYR A 35 -20.74 -0.18 2.45
C TYR A 35 -19.90 1.04 2.09
N PHE A 36 -20.23 2.18 2.71
CA PHE A 36 -19.50 3.44 2.58
C PHE A 36 -18.99 3.92 3.92
N TYR A 37 -17.82 4.51 3.93
CA TYR A 37 -17.19 5.18 5.08
C TYR A 37 -16.73 6.59 4.69
N ARG A 38 -16.42 7.45 5.66
CA ARG A 38 -15.88 8.78 5.38
C ARG A 38 -14.36 8.74 5.36
N LEU A 39 -13.77 9.07 4.23
CA LEU A 39 -12.32 9.09 4.05
C LEU A 39 -11.76 10.48 4.36
N GLU A 40 -11.40 10.68 5.61
CA GLU A 40 -10.71 11.87 6.11
C GLU A 40 -9.29 11.51 6.52
N VAL A 41 -8.33 12.41 6.30
CA VAL A 41 -6.93 12.18 6.64
C VAL A 41 -6.44 13.21 7.65
N PHE A 42 -5.74 12.72 8.66
CA PHE A 42 -5.35 13.47 9.84
C PHE A 42 -3.83 13.43 10.06
N PHE A 43 -3.30 14.53 10.58
CA PHE A 43 -1.93 14.68 11.02
C PHE A 43 -1.85 14.80 12.54
N CYS A 44 -0.91 14.09 13.16
CA CYS A 44 -0.55 14.24 14.57
C CYS A 44 0.67 15.13 14.71
N SER A 45 0.55 16.26 15.42
CA SER A 45 1.68 17.19 15.62
C SER A 45 2.72 16.69 16.62
N GLU A 46 2.43 15.65 17.40
CA GLU A 46 3.34 15.08 18.39
C GLU A 46 4.26 14.00 17.77
N CYS A 47 3.68 12.94 17.22
CA CYS A 47 4.47 11.85 16.63
C CYS A 47 4.59 11.91 15.12
N TYR A 48 3.99 12.91 14.46
CA TYR A 48 3.95 13.19 13.02
C TYR A 48 3.26 12.10 12.19
N THR A 49 2.52 11.19 12.83
CA THR A 49 1.76 10.14 12.15
C THR A 49 0.66 10.75 11.29
N ILE A 50 0.56 10.27 10.06
CA ILE A 50 -0.58 10.48 9.17
C ILE A 50 -1.46 9.24 9.22
N GLN A 51 -2.77 9.44 9.41
CA GLN A 51 -3.73 8.35 9.52
C GLN A 51 -5.08 8.73 8.91
N ILE A 52 -5.82 7.72 8.42
CA ILE A 52 -7.23 7.93 8.08
C ILE A 52 -8.12 7.93 9.32
N GLY A 53 -9.27 8.59 9.22
CA GLY A 53 -10.26 8.69 10.30
C GLY A 53 -10.99 7.37 10.53
N ASP A 54 -11.98 7.12 9.69
CA ASP A 54 -12.74 5.88 9.71
C ASP A 54 -11.92 4.74 9.12
N CYS A 55 -11.97 3.59 9.79
CA CYS A 55 -11.25 2.39 9.38
C CYS A 55 -12.24 1.23 9.34
N PRO A 56 -12.62 0.74 8.16
CA PRO A 56 -13.44 -0.46 8.03
C PRO A 56 -12.79 -1.68 8.67
N ASP A 57 -13.60 -2.62 9.15
CA ASP A 57 -13.14 -3.85 9.77
C ASP A 57 -12.16 -4.61 8.86
N LYS A 58 -11.01 -4.99 9.41
CA LYS A 58 -9.93 -5.69 8.67
C LYS A 58 -10.39 -7.02 8.06
N GLU A 59 -11.34 -7.71 8.71
CA GLU A 59 -11.93 -8.96 8.25
C GLU A 59 -12.78 -8.78 6.98
N LYS A 60 -13.34 -7.59 6.75
CA LYS A 60 -14.04 -7.25 5.51
C LYS A 60 -13.07 -7.03 4.35
N ILE A 61 -11.82 -6.67 4.64
CA ILE A 61 -10.77 -6.37 3.65
C ILE A 61 -9.96 -7.63 3.34
N PHE A 62 -9.36 -8.24 4.38
CA PHE A 62 -8.45 -9.39 4.25
C PHE A 62 -9.17 -10.70 4.56
N ASN A 63 -9.92 -11.22 3.61
CA ASN A 63 -10.73 -12.43 3.72
C ASN A 63 -10.37 -13.46 2.64
N LYS A 64 -11.12 -14.56 2.58
CA LYS A 64 -10.92 -15.64 1.58
C LYS A 64 -11.07 -15.20 0.11
N ASN A 65 -11.68 -14.04 -0.15
CA ASN A 65 -11.88 -13.49 -1.50
C ASN A 65 -10.82 -12.44 -1.86
N TYR A 66 -9.81 -12.24 -1.02
CA TYR A 66 -8.73 -11.30 -1.30
C TYR A 66 -8.00 -11.68 -2.58
N ALA A 67 -8.02 -10.77 -3.56
CA ALA A 67 -7.67 -11.06 -4.94
C ALA A 67 -6.25 -10.63 -5.35
N PHE A 68 -5.46 -10.08 -4.43
CA PHE A 68 -4.11 -9.61 -4.75
C PHE A 68 -3.09 -10.74 -4.55
N PHE A 69 -2.44 -11.14 -5.64
CA PHE A 69 -1.34 -12.11 -5.65
C PHE A 69 -0.07 -11.43 -6.16
N THR A 70 0.95 -11.36 -5.34
CA THR A 70 2.23 -10.72 -5.67
C THR A 70 2.90 -11.33 -6.89
N SER A 71 2.78 -12.64 -7.06
CA SER A 71 3.39 -13.38 -8.17
C SER A 71 2.83 -13.05 -9.55
N THR A 72 1.76 -12.29 -9.65
CA THR A 72 1.19 -11.87 -10.94
C THR A 72 2.00 -10.77 -11.62
N SER A 73 2.91 -10.12 -10.89
CA SER A 73 3.79 -9.07 -11.40
C SER A 73 5.24 -9.55 -11.51
N ASN A 74 5.75 -9.68 -12.73
CA ASN A 74 7.17 -10.01 -12.96
C ASN A 74 8.12 -8.96 -12.39
N TYR A 75 7.72 -7.69 -12.42
CA TYR A 75 8.47 -6.60 -11.82
C TYR A 75 8.65 -6.81 -10.32
N MET A 76 7.56 -7.16 -9.60
CA MET A 76 7.62 -7.44 -8.15
C MET A 76 8.41 -8.70 -7.82
N ILE A 77 8.35 -9.73 -8.67
CA ILE A 77 9.18 -10.94 -8.51
C ILE A 77 10.68 -10.56 -8.52
N GLN A 78 11.12 -9.74 -9.47
CA GLN A 78 12.51 -9.30 -9.57
C GLN A 78 12.90 -8.36 -8.42
N HIS A 79 12.00 -7.46 -8.02
CA HIS A 79 12.17 -6.57 -6.88
C HIS A 79 12.43 -7.37 -5.59
N PHE A 80 11.60 -8.37 -5.30
CA PHE A 80 11.74 -9.22 -4.12
C PHE A 80 12.96 -10.14 -4.18
N LYS A 81 13.35 -10.61 -5.37
CA LYS A 81 14.60 -11.36 -5.52
C LYS A 81 15.79 -10.49 -5.13
N LYS A 82 15.86 -9.24 -5.62
CA LYS A 82 16.93 -8.30 -5.27
C LYS A 82 16.97 -8.02 -3.76
N LEU A 83 15.80 -7.78 -3.14
CA LEU A 83 15.72 -7.58 -1.69
C LEU A 83 16.21 -8.83 -0.92
N ALA A 84 15.82 -10.02 -1.36
CA ALA A 84 16.23 -11.26 -0.72
C ALA A 84 17.74 -11.50 -0.83
N ASP A 85 18.34 -11.21 -2.00
CA ASP A 85 19.78 -11.32 -2.20
C ASP A 85 20.55 -10.32 -1.33
N ASP A 86 20.05 -9.08 -1.20
CA ASP A 86 20.61 -8.07 -0.30
C ASP A 86 20.54 -8.50 1.18
N ILE A 87 19.42 -9.05 1.63
CA ILE A 87 19.26 -9.56 2.99
C ILE A 87 20.22 -10.71 3.29
N LYS A 88 20.36 -11.68 2.39
CA LYS A 88 21.29 -12.80 2.57
C LYS A 88 22.74 -12.34 2.64
N ASN A 89 23.11 -11.34 1.88
CA ASN A 89 24.50 -10.86 1.83
C ASN A 89 24.87 -10.02 3.06
N ASN A 90 23.89 -9.29 3.67
CA ASN A 90 24.21 -8.27 4.67
C ASN A 90 23.64 -8.55 6.06
N TYR A 91 22.57 -9.36 6.19
CA TYR A 91 21.81 -9.43 7.44
C TYR A 91 21.44 -10.86 7.89
N LEU A 92 21.58 -11.87 7.03
CA LEU A 92 21.12 -13.22 7.33
C LEU A 92 22.25 -14.25 7.13
N TYR A 93 22.70 -14.87 8.19
CA TYR A 93 23.68 -15.97 8.15
C TYR A 93 23.00 -17.29 7.75
N GLU A 94 23.77 -18.34 7.40
CA GLU A 94 23.25 -19.61 6.87
C GLU A 94 22.21 -20.29 7.76
N GLU A 95 22.33 -20.23 9.08
CA GLU A 95 21.35 -20.76 10.05
C GLU A 95 20.34 -19.70 10.52
N GLY A 96 20.35 -18.51 9.95
CA GLY A 96 19.51 -17.41 10.36
C GLY A 96 18.03 -17.66 10.10
N PHE A 97 17.18 -17.06 10.94
CA PHE A 97 15.72 -17.15 10.85
C PHE A 97 15.13 -15.82 10.35
N ILE A 98 14.39 -15.91 9.24
CA ILE A 98 13.66 -14.77 8.66
C ILE A 98 12.15 -14.96 8.79
N VAL A 99 11.45 -13.88 9.19
CA VAL A 99 9.99 -13.82 9.24
C VAL A 99 9.49 -12.73 8.31
N GLU A 100 8.55 -13.05 7.43
CA GLU A 100 7.80 -12.06 6.64
C GLU A 100 6.39 -11.92 7.18
N ILE A 101 6.02 -10.71 7.57
CA ILE A 101 4.66 -10.37 8.00
C ILE A 101 3.92 -9.78 6.79
N GLY A 102 2.74 -10.33 6.45
CA GLY A 102 2.04 -10.05 5.20
C GLY A 102 2.69 -10.78 4.02
N SER A 103 3.00 -12.08 4.20
CA SER A 103 3.82 -12.84 3.24
C SER A 103 3.13 -13.16 1.92
N ASN A 104 1.86 -12.81 1.78
CA ASN A 104 1.07 -13.02 0.59
C ASN A 104 1.20 -14.46 0.05
N ASP A 105 1.41 -14.66 -1.24
CA ASP A 105 1.56 -15.96 -1.90
C ASP A 105 2.98 -16.55 -1.81
N GLY A 106 3.82 -16.05 -0.90
CA GLY A 106 5.18 -16.52 -0.64
C GLY A 106 6.21 -16.09 -1.68
N THR A 107 5.90 -15.11 -2.53
CA THR A 107 6.79 -14.68 -3.62
C THR A 107 8.13 -14.14 -3.12
N PHE A 108 8.19 -13.49 -1.98
CA PHE A 108 9.45 -13.08 -1.37
C PHE A 108 10.16 -14.25 -0.68
N LEU A 109 9.48 -14.97 0.22
CA LEU A 109 10.08 -16.06 1.02
C LEU A 109 10.56 -17.25 0.21
N LYS A 110 10.03 -17.50 -0.99
CA LYS A 110 10.55 -18.55 -1.88
C LYS A 110 12.05 -18.41 -2.21
N ASN A 111 12.60 -17.20 -2.07
CA ASN A 111 14.02 -16.94 -2.28
C ASN A 111 14.90 -17.40 -1.10
N PHE A 112 14.30 -17.81 0.02
CA PHE A 112 15.00 -18.28 1.23
C PHE A 112 14.92 -19.79 1.42
N ARG A 113 14.81 -20.55 0.32
CA ARG A 113 14.93 -22.02 0.38
C ARG A 113 16.32 -22.39 0.91
N GLY A 114 16.34 -23.26 1.94
CA GLY A 114 17.58 -23.60 2.67
C GLY A 114 17.79 -22.76 3.93
N TYR A 115 17.07 -21.66 4.11
CA TYR A 115 17.07 -20.89 5.35
C TYR A 115 15.82 -21.22 6.20
N LYS A 116 15.95 -21.07 7.50
CA LYS A 116 14.78 -21.09 8.40
C LYS A 116 13.91 -19.87 8.11
N HIS A 117 12.66 -20.09 7.67
CA HIS A 117 11.76 -19.01 7.31
C HIS A 117 10.33 -19.26 7.76
N LEU A 118 9.56 -18.18 7.97
CA LEU A 118 8.13 -18.22 8.28
C LEU A 118 7.42 -17.01 7.69
N GLY A 119 6.32 -17.25 6.97
CA GLY A 119 5.38 -16.23 6.56
C GLY A 119 4.20 -16.14 7.54
N ILE A 120 3.65 -14.94 7.70
CA ILE A 120 2.40 -14.69 8.41
C ILE A 120 1.45 -13.97 7.45
N GLU A 121 0.33 -14.62 7.08
CA GLU A 121 -0.61 -14.11 6.08
C GLU A 121 -2.06 -14.37 6.51
N PRO A 122 -2.86 -13.33 6.75
CA PRO A 122 -4.25 -13.52 7.22
C PRO A 122 -5.20 -14.02 6.14
N SER A 123 -4.93 -13.78 4.84
CA SER A 123 -5.81 -14.16 3.74
C SER A 123 -5.63 -15.63 3.37
N GLY A 124 -6.63 -16.45 3.72
CA GLY A 124 -6.52 -17.92 3.62
C GLY A 124 -6.26 -18.44 2.20
N SER A 125 -6.85 -17.83 1.16
CA SER A 125 -6.62 -18.22 -0.24
C SER A 125 -5.15 -18.02 -0.66
N VAL A 126 -4.58 -16.89 -0.31
CA VAL A 126 -3.19 -16.50 -0.65
C VAL A 126 -2.20 -17.34 0.15
N ASN A 127 -2.46 -17.51 1.46
CA ASN A 127 -1.68 -18.35 2.35
C ASN A 127 -1.61 -19.81 1.87
N ALA A 128 -2.72 -20.36 1.39
CA ALA A 128 -2.76 -21.71 0.82
C ALA A 128 -1.85 -21.86 -0.40
N VAL A 129 -1.76 -20.81 -1.24
CA VAL A 129 -0.85 -20.79 -2.40
C VAL A 129 0.61 -20.77 -1.95
N ALA A 130 0.97 -19.96 -0.94
CA ALA A 130 2.33 -19.94 -0.38
C ALA A 130 2.76 -21.33 0.11
N ASN A 131 1.90 -21.99 0.91
CA ASN A 131 2.19 -23.34 1.43
C ASN A 131 2.31 -24.39 0.31
N LYS A 132 1.46 -24.36 -0.73
CA LYS A 132 1.59 -25.23 -1.91
C LYS A 132 2.91 -25.03 -2.67
N ARG A 133 3.49 -23.83 -2.62
CA ARG A 133 4.78 -23.50 -3.23
C ARG A 133 5.98 -23.87 -2.35
N GLY A 134 5.74 -24.51 -1.20
CA GLY A 134 6.79 -24.92 -0.26
C GLY A 134 7.31 -23.78 0.64
N VAL A 135 6.56 -22.69 0.76
CA VAL A 135 6.83 -21.62 1.73
C VAL A 135 6.02 -21.90 2.99
N ARG A 136 6.70 -22.11 4.12
CA ARG A 136 6.02 -22.26 5.41
C ARG A 136 5.34 -20.95 5.77
N SER A 137 4.02 -20.92 5.85
CA SER A 137 3.24 -19.71 6.19
C SER A 137 2.06 -20.06 7.10
N TRP A 138 1.85 -19.22 8.13
CA TRP A 138 0.72 -19.35 9.07
C TRP A 138 -0.42 -18.42 8.64
N ASN A 139 -1.63 -18.94 8.63
CA ASN A 139 -2.82 -18.14 8.33
C ASN A 139 -3.30 -17.42 9.59
N ARG A 140 -2.70 -16.25 9.89
CA ARG A 140 -2.97 -15.42 11.08
C ARG A 140 -2.78 -13.94 10.76
N PHE A 141 -3.49 -13.07 11.48
CA PHE A 141 -3.09 -11.67 11.64
C PHE A 141 -1.92 -11.62 12.63
N PHE A 142 -0.86 -10.90 12.27
CA PHE A 142 0.29 -10.73 13.17
C PHE A 142 -0.06 -9.75 14.30
N ASN A 143 0.29 -10.12 15.52
CA ASN A 143 0.14 -9.34 16.75
C ASN A 143 1.15 -9.82 17.79
N GLU A 144 1.11 -9.26 19.01
CA GLU A 144 2.00 -9.61 20.10
C GLU A 144 1.89 -11.10 20.50
N GLU A 145 0.67 -11.64 20.59
CA GLU A 145 0.42 -13.06 20.91
C GLU A 145 1.01 -14.00 19.84
N VAL A 146 0.85 -13.67 18.57
CA VAL A 146 1.42 -14.48 17.47
C VAL A 146 2.94 -14.44 17.52
N SER A 147 3.55 -13.31 17.91
CA SER A 147 5.00 -13.21 18.08
C SER A 147 5.50 -14.14 19.20
N GLU A 148 4.82 -14.19 20.34
CA GLU A 148 5.13 -15.11 21.44
C GLU A 148 5.02 -16.57 21.02
N ASN A 149 3.96 -16.94 20.30
CA ASN A 149 3.80 -18.27 19.72
C ASN A 149 4.94 -18.66 18.76
N ILE A 150 5.47 -17.70 17.99
CA ILE A 150 6.62 -17.94 17.09
C ILE A 150 7.88 -18.17 17.93
N ILE A 151 8.12 -17.34 18.96
CA ILE A 151 9.28 -17.45 19.84
C ILE A 151 9.31 -18.82 20.53
N ASP A 152 8.19 -19.25 21.10
CA ASP A 152 8.07 -20.51 21.82
C ASP A 152 8.32 -21.71 20.92
N LYS A 153 7.80 -21.70 19.69
CA LYS A 153 7.86 -22.85 18.78
C LYS A 153 9.08 -22.88 17.89
N ILE A 154 9.67 -21.72 17.61
CA ILE A 154 10.68 -21.58 16.56
C ILE A 154 11.91 -20.82 17.06
N GLY A 155 11.71 -19.78 17.87
CA GLY A 155 12.73 -18.86 18.37
C GLY A 155 12.60 -17.46 17.81
N GLN A 156 13.46 -16.55 18.26
CA GLN A 156 13.53 -15.18 17.77
C GLN A 156 14.12 -15.10 16.36
N ALA A 157 13.71 -14.09 15.60
CA ALA A 157 14.13 -13.84 14.23
C ALA A 157 15.38 -12.97 14.14
N ASP A 158 16.26 -13.31 13.22
CA ASP A 158 17.40 -12.47 12.82
C ASP A 158 16.92 -11.31 11.94
N VAL A 159 15.96 -11.60 11.05
CA VAL A 159 15.40 -10.62 10.12
C VAL A 159 13.88 -10.71 10.17
N ILE A 160 13.21 -9.56 10.32
CA ILE A 160 11.78 -9.43 10.10
C ILE A 160 11.58 -8.52 8.88
N VAL A 161 10.66 -8.89 7.99
CA VAL A 161 10.34 -8.10 6.80
C VAL A 161 8.85 -7.81 6.76
N THR A 162 8.50 -6.57 6.41
CA THR A 162 7.14 -6.14 6.08
C THR A 162 7.19 -5.36 4.77
N THR A 163 6.44 -5.79 3.75
CA THR A 163 6.39 -5.09 2.47
C THR A 163 4.97 -4.73 2.11
N ASN A 164 4.67 -3.44 2.05
CA ASN A 164 3.35 -2.88 1.72
C ASN A 164 2.18 -3.44 2.57
N CYS A 165 2.45 -3.90 3.79
CA CYS A 165 1.44 -4.44 4.70
C CYS A 165 1.37 -3.68 6.04
N PHE A 166 2.48 -3.09 6.50
CA PHE A 166 2.51 -2.34 7.76
C PHE A 166 1.54 -1.14 7.78
N PRO A 167 1.32 -0.38 6.69
CA PRO A 167 0.28 0.65 6.62
C PRO A 167 -1.16 0.14 6.88
N HIS A 168 -1.42 -1.15 6.68
CA HIS A 168 -2.75 -1.76 6.83
C HIS A 168 -3.05 -2.22 8.26
N MET A 169 -2.07 -2.21 9.16
CA MET A 169 -2.20 -2.76 10.50
C MET A 169 -2.82 -1.75 11.46
N VAL A 170 -4.09 -1.94 11.80
CA VAL A 170 -4.87 -1.03 12.67
C VAL A 170 -4.29 -1.01 14.08
N ASP A 171 -4.04 -2.18 14.67
CA ASP A 171 -3.48 -2.34 16.02
C ASP A 171 -1.95 -2.30 15.96
N ARG A 172 -1.42 -1.10 15.70
CA ARG A 172 0.03 -0.90 15.67
C ARG A 172 0.73 -1.12 17.00
N ASP A 173 0.03 -0.91 18.10
CA ASP A 173 0.61 -1.15 19.43
C ASP A 173 1.01 -2.61 19.60
N SER A 174 0.07 -3.52 19.40
CA SER A 174 0.32 -4.97 19.50
C SER A 174 1.32 -5.46 18.44
N VAL A 175 1.24 -4.93 17.21
CA VAL A 175 2.18 -5.28 16.13
C VAL A 175 3.61 -4.86 16.45
N LEU A 176 3.84 -3.62 16.90
CA LEU A 176 5.18 -3.11 17.20
C LEU A 176 5.79 -3.77 18.45
N LYS A 177 4.98 -4.05 19.47
CA LYS A 177 5.40 -4.89 20.61
C LYS A 177 5.79 -6.28 20.15
N GLY A 178 5.00 -6.90 19.28
CA GLY A 178 5.29 -8.21 18.71
C GLY A 178 6.57 -8.22 17.87
N ILE A 179 6.80 -7.24 17.01
CA ILE A 179 8.05 -7.10 16.24
C ILE A 179 9.26 -6.98 17.18
N LYS A 180 9.16 -6.09 18.18
CA LYS A 180 10.25 -5.91 19.15
C LYS A 180 10.59 -7.19 19.91
N LYS A 181 9.58 -7.94 20.38
CA LYS A 181 9.79 -9.21 21.08
C LYS A 181 10.39 -10.30 20.20
N LEU A 182 9.87 -10.41 18.95
CA LEU A 182 10.28 -11.44 18.01
C LEU A 182 11.69 -11.22 17.48
N LEU A 183 12.15 -9.98 17.40
CA LEU A 183 13.46 -9.63 16.88
C LEU A 183 14.55 -10.00 17.86
N LYS A 184 15.60 -10.74 17.43
CA LYS A 184 16.81 -10.95 18.23
C LYS A 184 17.47 -9.62 18.62
N PRO A 185 18.29 -9.55 19.69
CA PRO A 185 18.93 -8.31 20.13
C PRO A 185 19.64 -7.53 19.02
N LYS A 186 20.37 -8.23 18.13
CA LYS A 186 21.06 -7.62 16.97
C LYS A 186 20.32 -7.84 15.65
N GLY A 187 19.08 -8.33 15.72
CA GLY A 187 18.24 -8.56 14.54
C GLY A 187 17.77 -7.25 13.90
N ILE A 188 17.35 -7.33 12.66
CA ILE A 188 16.89 -6.18 11.87
C ILE A 188 15.44 -6.34 11.44
N TRP A 189 14.66 -5.27 11.55
CA TRP A 189 13.37 -5.16 10.90
C TRP A 189 13.47 -4.26 9.67
N ILE A 190 13.07 -4.78 8.52
CA ILE A 190 13.05 -4.09 7.23
C ILE A 190 11.59 -3.87 6.84
N ASN A 191 11.16 -2.60 6.80
CA ASN A 191 9.81 -2.22 6.38
C ASN A 191 9.87 -1.46 5.06
N GLU A 192 9.07 -1.88 4.06
CA GLU A 192 8.92 -1.19 2.79
C GLU A 192 7.47 -0.78 2.58
N GLU A 193 7.24 0.49 2.28
CA GLU A 193 5.90 1.04 2.04
C GLU A 193 5.95 2.27 1.11
N ALA A 194 4.78 2.70 0.63
CA ALA A 194 4.67 3.91 -0.18
C ALA A 194 5.24 5.12 0.56
N ALA A 195 6.15 5.86 -0.08
CA ALA A 195 6.80 7.03 0.51
C ALA A 195 5.84 8.22 0.54
N LEU A 196 5.49 8.71 1.72
CA LEU A 196 4.61 9.87 1.90
C LEU A 196 5.10 11.10 1.11
N LYS A 197 6.41 11.35 1.09
CA LYS A 197 6.99 12.43 0.27
C LYS A 197 6.68 12.28 -1.22
N SER A 198 6.71 11.06 -1.74
CA SER A 198 6.35 10.79 -3.14
C SER A 198 4.86 11.05 -3.40
N ILE A 199 4.00 10.64 -2.46
CA ILE A 199 2.55 10.92 -2.51
C ILE A 199 2.30 12.43 -2.57
N MET A 200 2.94 13.19 -1.69
CA MET A 200 2.75 14.64 -1.61
C MET A 200 3.31 15.38 -2.83
N ASN A 201 4.48 14.98 -3.32
CA ASN A 201 5.11 15.60 -4.48
C ASN A 201 4.31 15.38 -5.78
N ARG A 202 3.71 14.19 -5.93
CA ARG A 202 2.90 13.82 -7.10
C ARG A 202 1.43 14.21 -6.96
N VAL A 203 1.00 14.67 -5.78
CA VAL A 203 -0.41 14.90 -5.45
C VAL A 203 -1.25 13.63 -5.63
N SER A 204 -0.65 12.45 -5.40
CA SER A 204 -1.30 11.15 -5.60
C SER A 204 -2.23 10.80 -4.43
N TYR A 205 -3.30 11.59 -4.29
CA TYR A 205 -4.33 11.42 -3.26
C TYR A 205 -5.13 10.13 -3.40
N ASP A 206 -5.06 9.50 -4.53
CA ASP A 206 -5.64 8.19 -4.84
C ASP A 206 -5.00 7.03 -4.06
N GLN A 207 -3.87 7.28 -3.41
CA GLN A 207 -3.25 6.33 -2.50
C GLN A 207 -3.88 6.31 -1.10
N PHE A 208 -4.75 7.30 -0.79
CA PHE A 208 -5.58 7.26 0.41
C PHE A 208 -6.84 6.43 0.12
N TYR A 209 -6.98 5.28 0.79
CA TYR A 209 -8.15 4.40 0.74
C TYR A 209 -8.16 3.46 1.95
N ASN A 210 -9.23 2.71 2.13
CA ASN A 210 -9.53 1.94 3.35
C ASN A 210 -8.43 0.96 3.82
N GLU A 211 -7.59 0.47 2.93
CA GLU A 211 -6.51 -0.46 3.31
C GLU A 211 -5.30 0.28 3.89
N HIS A 212 -5.02 1.50 3.43
CA HIS A 212 -3.91 2.33 3.90
C HIS A 212 -4.34 3.20 5.09
N ILE A 213 -4.25 2.65 6.30
CA ILE A 213 -4.69 3.34 7.52
C ILE A 213 -3.67 4.39 7.96
N PHE A 214 -2.40 4.12 7.70
CA PHE A 214 -1.28 4.97 8.08
C PHE A 214 -0.36 5.26 6.90
N PHE A 215 0.30 6.41 6.97
CA PHE A 215 1.29 6.84 6.00
C PHE A 215 2.51 7.37 6.74
N SER A 216 3.69 6.84 6.41
CA SER A 216 4.90 7.21 7.13
C SER A 216 5.74 8.23 6.35
N SER A 217 6.11 9.30 7.03
CA SER A 217 7.30 10.08 6.72
C SER A 217 8.50 9.47 7.46
N ILE A 218 9.71 9.88 7.11
CA ILE A 218 10.91 9.47 7.86
C ILE A 218 10.79 9.93 9.31
N ALA A 219 10.32 11.16 9.52
CA ALA A 219 10.15 11.73 10.84
C ALA A 219 9.10 10.98 11.68
N SER A 220 7.93 10.65 11.08
CA SER A 220 6.89 9.91 11.78
C SER A 220 7.33 8.48 12.10
N PHE A 221 7.93 7.78 11.14
CA PHE A 221 8.42 6.42 11.36
C PHE A 221 9.46 6.38 12.48
N LYS A 222 10.45 7.29 12.45
CA LYS A 222 11.47 7.41 13.50
C LYS A 222 10.86 7.66 14.89
N ASN A 223 9.90 8.59 15.00
CA ASN A 223 9.24 8.91 16.27
C ASN A 223 8.43 7.73 16.80
N VAL A 224 7.67 7.06 15.93
CA VAL A 224 6.90 5.87 16.30
C VAL A 224 7.83 4.76 16.77
N MET A 225 8.92 4.47 16.05
CA MET A 225 9.90 3.45 16.47
C MET A 225 10.47 3.72 17.87
N LYS A 226 10.78 4.98 18.14
CA LYS A 226 11.31 5.39 19.46
C LYS A 226 10.36 5.08 20.62
N LEU A 227 9.04 5.21 20.42
CA LEU A 227 8.04 4.88 21.44
C LEU A 227 8.06 3.41 21.84
N TYR A 228 8.44 2.53 20.92
CA TYR A 228 8.48 1.08 21.14
C TYR A 228 9.88 0.52 21.43
N GLY A 229 10.88 1.39 21.65
CA GLY A 229 12.25 0.97 21.93
C GLY A 229 12.97 0.36 20.73
N LEU A 230 12.54 0.74 19.52
CA LEU A 230 13.21 0.50 18.26
C LEU A 230 13.88 1.79 17.79
N GLY A 231 14.86 1.69 16.90
CA GLY A 231 15.54 2.84 16.32
C GLY A 231 15.65 2.70 14.81
N LEU A 232 15.35 3.77 14.08
CA LEU A 232 15.59 3.85 12.65
C LEU A 232 17.09 4.08 12.39
N HIS A 233 17.69 3.16 11.61
CA HIS A 233 19.12 3.17 11.31
C HIS A 233 19.40 3.74 9.90
N ASN A 234 18.65 3.29 8.91
CA ASN A 234 18.86 3.67 7.51
C ASN A 234 17.54 3.69 6.74
N ILE A 235 17.56 4.34 5.58
CA ILE A 235 16.46 4.36 4.62
C ILE A 235 16.96 4.20 3.19
N GLU A 236 16.09 3.69 2.32
CA GLU A 236 16.32 3.59 0.88
C GLU A 236 15.07 4.02 0.12
N TYR A 237 15.24 4.95 -0.84
CA TYR A 237 14.18 5.29 -1.77
C TYR A 237 14.14 4.32 -2.95
N LEU A 238 12.93 3.89 -3.30
CA LEU A 238 12.69 2.89 -4.33
C LEU A 238 11.66 3.40 -5.36
N PRO A 239 11.84 3.08 -6.65
CA PRO A 239 10.93 3.55 -7.70
C PRO A 239 9.62 2.75 -7.81
N VAL A 240 9.43 1.73 -6.96
CA VAL A 240 8.24 0.85 -6.99
C VAL A 240 6.98 1.58 -6.53
N HIS A 241 5.82 1.17 -7.00
CA HIS A 241 4.48 1.68 -6.61
C HIS A 241 4.31 3.21 -6.70
N GLY A 242 5.08 3.89 -7.58
CA GLY A 242 5.04 5.35 -7.69
C GLY A 242 5.97 6.08 -6.71
N GLY A 243 6.85 5.34 -6.05
CA GLY A 243 7.82 5.79 -5.08
C GLY A 243 7.55 5.19 -3.70
N SER A 244 8.43 4.30 -3.29
CA SER A 244 8.40 3.64 -1.97
C SER A 244 9.63 4.02 -1.15
N MET A 245 9.55 3.78 0.14
CA MET A 245 10.66 3.89 1.06
C MET A 245 10.84 2.60 1.82
N ARG A 246 12.08 2.17 1.96
CA ARG A 246 12.48 1.06 2.80
C ARG A 246 13.18 1.61 4.03
N PHE A 247 12.69 1.19 5.20
CA PHE A 247 13.20 1.57 6.51
C PHE A 247 13.93 0.39 7.13
N PHE A 248 15.12 0.63 7.66
CA PHE A 248 15.95 -0.36 8.35
C PHE A 248 16.00 -0.02 9.82
N SER A 249 15.46 -0.88 10.68
CA SER A 249 15.33 -0.64 12.11
C SER A 249 15.94 -1.76 12.94
N PHE A 250 16.54 -1.40 14.06
CA PHE A 250 17.08 -2.30 15.07
C PHE A 250 16.44 -2.02 16.43
N HIS A 251 16.74 -2.80 17.44
CA HIS A 251 16.55 -2.37 18.82
C HIS A 251 17.30 -1.06 19.05
N LYS A 252 16.73 -0.17 19.86
CA LYS A 252 17.22 1.21 20.04
C LYS A 252 18.71 1.28 20.41
N GLU A 253 19.20 0.35 21.23
CA GLU A 253 20.58 0.26 21.68
C GLU A 253 21.59 -0.13 20.58
N TYR A 254 21.11 -0.67 19.46
CA TYR A 254 21.93 -1.04 18.30
C TYR A 254 21.69 -0.13 17.07
N ALA A 255 20.70 0.76 17.16
CA ALA A 255 20.43 1.71 16.10
C ALA A 255 21.29 2.97 16.27
N TYR A 256 21.99 3.37 15.21
CA TYR A 256 22.69 4.66 15.17
C TYR A 256 22.23 5.43 13.92
N GLU A 257 22.08 6.74 14.10
CA GLU A 257 21.77 7.62 12.97
C GLU A 257 23.06 8.00 12.25
N ASN A 258 23.07 7.77 10.95
CA ASN A 258 24.15 8.24 10.10
C ASN A 258 23.83 9.64 9.51
N GLU A 259 24.84 10.30 8.96
CA GLU A 259 24.69 11.63 8.34
C GLU A 259 23.68 11.63 7.17
N LYS A 260 23.61 10.52 6.43
CA LYS A 260 22.66 10.31 5.33
C LYS A 260 21.22 10.40 5.81
N LEU A 261 20.87 9.69 6.92
CA LEU A 261 19.54 9.73 7.50
C LEU A 261 19.18 11.15 7.98
N SER A 262 20.11 11.82 8.64
CA SER A 262 19.93 13.22 9.09
C SER A 262 19.69 14.17 7.93
N SER A 263 20.37 13.98 6.82
CA SER A 263 20.18 14.78 5.59
C SER A 263 18.80 14.53 4.97
N PHE A 264 18.35 13.28 4.89
CA PHE A 264 17.03 12.94 4.38
C PHE A 264 15.89 13.49 5.23
N LEU A 265 16.02 13.46 6.57
CA LEU A 265 15.06 14.07 7.49
C LEU A 265 14.87 15.57 7.23
N LYS A 266 15.98 16.29 7.05
CA LYS A 266 15.94 17.73 6.71
C LYS A 266 15.29 17.99 5.34
N MET A 267 15.60 17.17 4.33
CA MET A 267 15.06 17.31 2.97
C MET A 267 13.58 16.92 2.88
N GLU A 268 13.11 15.99 3.70
CA GLU A 268 11.72 15.54 3.67
C GLU A 268 10.77 16.65 4.16
N ASN A 269 11.09 17.32 5.28
CA ASN A 269 10.35 18.43 5.88
C ASN A 269 8.83 18.16 6.03
N LEU A 270 8.45 16.95 6.49
CA LEU A 270 7.07 16.51 6.69
C LEU A 270 6.72 16.39 8.18
N ASN A 271 7.12 17.38 8.97
CA ASN A 271 6.85 17.49 10.41
C ASN A 271 6.02 18.72 10.78
N LYS A 272 5.49 19.44 9.79
CA LYS A 272 4.69 20.66 9.97
C LYS A 272 3.32 20.50 9.34
N PHE A 273 2.27 20.92 10.06
CA PHE A 273 0.88 20.81 9.60
C PHE A 273 0.61 21.61 8.33
N GLU A 274 1.23 22.76 8.16
CA GLU A 274 1.06 23.65 7.01
C GLU A 274 1.38 22.95 5.68
N ARG A 275 2.36 22.05 5.67
CA ARG A 275 2.70 21.25 4.49
C ARG A 275 1.55 20.32 4.04
N PHE A 276 0.77 19.84 4.98
CA PHE A 276 -0.38 19.01 4.72
C PHE A 276 -1.61 19.82 4.29
N GLN A 277 -1.78 21.03 4.82
CA GLN A 277 -2.80 21.96 4.33
C GLN A 277 -2.54 22.35 2.87
N GLU A 278 -1.31 22.72 2.51
CA GLU A 278 -0.90 22.98 1.13
C GLU A 278 -1.17 21.78 0.21
N PHE A 279 -0.97 20.57 0.72
CA PHE A 279 -1.29 19.35 -0.03
C PHE A 279 -2.80 19.22 -0.27
N GLY A 280 -3.63 19.45 0.73
CA GLY A 280 -5.09 19.44 0.60
C GLY A 280 -5.58 20.41 -0.48
N GLU A 281 -5.03 21.63 -0.53
CA GLU A 281 -5.32 22.63 -1.57
C GLU A 281 -4.91 22.13 -2.98
N LYS A 282 -3.74 21.53 -3.10
CA LYS A 282 -3.27 20.92 -4.36
C LYS A 282 -4.15 19.78 -4.83
N VAL A 283 -4.68 18.95 -3.92
CA VAL A 283 -5.63 17.88 -4.23
C VAL A 283 -6.90 18.45 -4.83
N GLU A 284 -7.47 19.50 -4.24
CA GLU A 284 -8.66 20.15 -4.80
C GLU A 284 -8.39 20.80 -6.16
N CYS A 285 -7.24 21.43 -6.34
CA CYS A 285 -6.84 21.98 -7.65
C CYS A 285 -6.65 20.87 -8.70
N SER A 286 -6.08 19.71 -8.31
CA SER A 286 -5.94 18.53 -9.20
C SER A 286 -7.30 18.00 -9.63
N ARG A 287 -8.25 17.86 -8.68
CA ARG A 287 -9.62 17.45 -8.96
C ARG A 287 -10.30 18.36 -9.99
N LYS A 288 -10.24 19.68 -9.79
CA LYS A 288 -10.85 20.66 -10.69
C LYS A 288 -10.27 20.55 -12.09
N ARG A 289 -8.93 20.55 -12.23
CA ARG A 289 -8.25 20.42 -13.52
C ARG A 289 -8.61 19.13 -14.26
N LEU A 290 -8.66 18.01 -13.54
CA LEU A 290 -9.08 16.73 -14.14
C LEU A 290 -10.50 16.83 -14.70
N LEU A 291 -11.46 17.34 -13.93
CA LEU A 291 -12.85 17.45 -14.36
C LEU A 291 -13.00 18.42 -15.55
N GLU A 292 -12.38 19.61 -15.48
CA GLU A 292 -12.37 20.58 -16.58
C GLU A 292 -11.86 19.95 -17.88
N TYR A 293 -10.73 19.20 -17.78
CA TYR A 293 -10.17 18.51 -18.94
C TYR A 293 -11.11 17.43 -19.49
N LEU A 294 -11.63 16.56 -18.64
CA LEU A 294 -12.55 15.49 -19.08
C LEU A 294 -13.82 16.06 -19.71
N PHE A 295 -14.42 17.12 -19.15
CA PHE A 295 -15.60 17.77 -19.73
C PHE A 295 -15.32 18.51 -21.04
N SER A 296 -14.08 18.87 -21.34
CA SER A 296 -13.71 19.49 -22.61
C SER A 296 -13.63 18.50 -23.78
N LEU A 297 -13.54 17.20 -23.49
CA LEU A 297 -13.45 16.15 -24.50
C LEU A 297 -14.82 15.86 -25.11
N LYS A 298 -14.86 15.74 -26.43
CA LYS A 298 -16.13 15.49 -27.19
C LYS A 298 -16.36 14.02 -27.46
N GLU A 299 -15.33 13.22 -27.41
CA GLU A 299 -15.37 11.80 -27.75
C GLU A 299 -15.43 10.94 -26.50
N GLU A 300 -15.84 9.68 -26.63
CA GLU A 300 -15.93 8.72 -25.56
C GLU A 300 -14.65 8.68 -24.73
N ILE A 301 -14.82 8.68 -23.41
CA ILE A 301 -13.75 8.53 -22.44
C ILE A 301 -13.90 7.19 -21.74
N VAL A 302 -12.82 6.44 -21.63
CA VAL A 302 -12.77 5.16 -20.94
C VAL A 302 -11.66 5.15 -19.90
N GLY A 303 -11.71 4.18 -18.98
CA GLY A 303 -10.65 3.95 -17.99
C GLY A 303 -9.76 2.77 -18.37
N TYR A 304 -8.51 2.79 -17.88
CA TYR A 304 -7.58 1.65 -17.95
C TYR A 304 -7.03 1.35 -16.55
N GLY A 305 -7.33 0.13 -16.06
CA GLY A 305 -6.95 -0.38 -14.74
C GLY A 305 -7.99 -0.10 -13.65
N ALA A 306 -8.83 -1.09 -13.33
CA ALA A 306 -9.75 -1.05 -12.19
C ALA A 306 -8.99 -1.35 -10.90
N THR A 307 -8.42 -0.32 -10.28
CA THR A 307 -7.54 -0.41 -9.11
C THR A 307 -8.22 0.17 -7.85
N ALA A 308 -7.69 -0.08 -6.66
CA ALA A 308 -8.11 0.63 -5.44
C ALA A 308 -8.00 2.15 -5.61
N LYS A 309 -6.95 2.61 -6.31
CA LYS A 309 -6.72 4.02 -6.62
C LYS A 309 -7.82 4.62 -7.50
N SER A 310 -8.30 3.87 -8.53
CA SER A 310 -9.41 4.34 -9.37
C SER A 310 -10.67 4.59 -8.55
N THR A 311 -10.94 3.75 -7.55
CA THR A 311 -12.12 3.93 -6.68
C THR A 311 -12.07 5.27 -5.95
N THR A 312 -10.94 5.64 -5.36
CA THR A 312 -10.78 6.93 -4.68
C THR A 312 -10.99 8.10 -5.63
N ILE A 313 -10.36 8.08 -6.82
CA ILE A 313 -10.48 9.14 -7.83
C ILE A 313 -11.92 9.29 -8.29
N LEU A 314 -12.54 8.19 -8.72
CA LEU A 314 -13.90 8.19 -9.26
C LEU A 314 -14.90 8.75 -8.25
N ASN A 315 -14.85 8.28 -7.01
CA ASN A 315 -15.81 8.70 -5.98
C ASN A 315 -15.53 10.13 -5.48
N TYR A 316 -14.27 10.53 -5.27
CA TYR A 316 -13.93 11.89 -4.87
C TYR A 316 -14.26 12.92 -5.96
N CYS A 317 -13.97 12.62 -7.21
CA CYS A 317 -14.27 13.48 -8.35
C CYS A 317 -15.73 13.35 -8.83
N LYS A 318 -16.50 12.38 -8.30
CA LYS A 318 -17.87 12.06 -8.74
C LYS A 318 -17.95 11.76 -10.24
N ILE A 319 -16.99 11.00 -10.73
CA ILE A 319 -16.90 10.56 -12.13
C ILE A 319 -17.66 9.23 -12.26
N GLY A 320 -18.87 9.30 -12.82
CA GLY A 320 -19.73 8.14 -13.08
C GLY A 320 -19.68 7.65 -14.54
N ASN A 321 -20.56 6.69 -14.86
CA ASN A 321 -20.65 6.07 -16.17
C ASN A 321 -21.11 7.03 -17.30
N SER A 322 -21.70 8.17 -16.95
CA SER A 322 -22.02 9.24 -17.93
C SER A 322 -20.78 9.97 -18.45
N LEU A 323 -19.65 9.91 -17.74
CA LEU A 323 -18.41 10.56 -18.15
C LEU A 323 -17.33 9.55 -18.55
N ILE A 324 -17.21 8.43 -17.86
CA ILE A 324 -16.34 7.29 -18.21
C ILE A 324 -17.24 6.07 -18.44
N SER A 325 -17.38 5.63 -19.69
CA SER A 325 -18.34 4.61 -20.07
C SER A 325 -18.00 3.19 -19.56
N LYS A 326 -16.73 2.86 -19.46
CA LYS A 326 -16.21 1.54 -19.01
C LYS A 326 -14.76 1.64 -18.57
N ILE A 327 -14.30 0.63 -17.82
CA ILE A 327 -12.89 0.51 -17.40
C ILE A 327 -12.34 -0.84 -17.89
N TYR A 328 -11.25 -0.83 -18.62
CA TYR A 328 -10.56 -2.05 -19.04
C TYR A 328 -9.61 -2.55 -17.95
N ASP A 329 -9.69 -3.84 -17.64
CA ASP A 329 -8.80 -4.46 -16.67
C ASP A 329 -8.38 -5.87 -17.11
N THR A 330 -7.13 -6.23 -16.80
CA THR A 330 -6.57 -7.55 -17.13
C THR A 330 -6.92 -8.64 -16.13
N THR A 331 -7.47 -8.29 -14.96
CA THR A 331 -7.74 -9.21 -13.86
C THR A 331 -9.10 -9.89 -14.03
N PRO A 332 -9.18 -11.20 -14.31
CA PRO A 332 -10.45 -11.87 -14.64
C PRO A 332 -11.54 -11.73 -13.57
N ILE A 333 -11.18 -11.78 -12.29
CA ILE A 333 -12.15 -11.69 -11.18
C ILE A 333 -12.88 -10.33 -11.10
N LYS A 334 -12.35 -9.29 -11.75
CA LYS A 334 -12.95 -7.95 -11.81
C LYS A 334 -13.81 -7.74 -13.06
N GLN A 335 -13.54 -8.50 -14.11
CA GLN A 335 -14.27 -8.39 -15.38
C GLN A 335 -15.74 -8.77 -15.22
N ASN A 336 -16.63 -8.10 -15.95
CA ASN A 336 -18.08 -8.21 -15.87
C ASN A 336 -18.66 -7.79 -14.50
N LYS A 337 -17.90 -7.04 -13.71
CA LYS A 337 -18.35 -6.38 -12.49
C LYS A 337 -18.38 -4.88 -12.66
N LEU A 338 -18.79 -4.18 -11.63
CA LEU A 338 -18.91 -2.74 -11.57
C LEU A 338 -17.92 -2.15 -10.56
N SER A 339 -17.40 -0.96 -10.87
CA SER A 339 -16.49 -0.26 -9.97
C SER A 339 -17.21 0.15 -8.68
N PRO A 340 -16.55 0.07 -7.51
CA PRO A 340 -17.18 0.46 -6.25
C PRO A 340 -17.67 1.92 -6.28
N GLY A 341 -18.86 2.16 -5.77
CA GLY A 341 -19.50 3.46 -5.58
C GLY A 341 -20.02 4.14 -6.83
N MET A 342 -19.23 4.21 -7.89
CA MET A 342 -19.62 4.88 -9.14
C MET A 342 -20.19 3.92 -10.20
N HIS A 343 -20.12 2.61 -9.95
CA HIS A 343 -20.76 1.53 -10.71
C HIS A 343 -20.44 1.56 -12.22
N ILE A 344 -19.20 1.93 -12.57
CA ILE A 344 -18.75 1.92 -13.97
C ILE A 344 -18.44 0.47 -14.38
N PRO A 345 -18.92 -0.03 -15.54
CA PRO A 345 -18.66 -1.38 -16.00
C PRO A 345 -17.17 -1.68 -16.20
N ILE A 346 -16.73 -2.84 -15.73
CA ILE A 346 -15.36 -3.33 -15.91
C ILE A 346 -15.37 -4.41 -16.98
N VAL A 347 -14.61 -4.17 -18.05
CA VAL A 347 -14.54 -5.04 -19.22
C VAL A 347 -13.17 -5.67 -19.37
N SER A 348 -13.10 -6.77 -20.12
CA SER A 348 -11.83 -7.45 -20.39
C SER A 348 -10.87 -6.56 -21.18
N TYR A 349 -9.59 -6.64 -20.83
CA TYR A 349 -8.51 -6.02 -21.60
C TYR A 349 -8.50 -6.46 -23.07
N ASP A 350 -8.94 -7.67 -23.39
CA ASP A 350 -8.97 -8.16 -24.78
C ASP A 350 -9.89 -7.31 -25.69
N THR A 351 -10.88 -6.64 -25.10
CA THR A 351 -11.75 -5.69 -25.85
C THR A 351 -11.06 -4.37 -26.11
N PHE A 352 -10.09 -3.94 -25.29
CA PHE A 352 -9.33 -2.69 -25.48
C PHE A 352 -8.65 -2.63 -26.85
N LYS A 353 -8.00 -3.72 -27.25
CA LYS A 353 -7.32 -3.80 -28.57
C LYS A 353 -8.28 -3.76 -29.75
N LYS A 354 -9.53 -4.22 -29.57
CA LYS A 354 -10.59 -4.19 -30.59
C LYS A 354 -11.22 -2.81 -30.67
N ASP A 355 -11.55 -2.23 -29.51
CA ASP A 355 -12.25 -0.96 -29.39
C ASP A 355 -11.37 0.24 -29.79
N LYS A 356 -10.05 0.15 -29.58
CA LYS A 356 -9.05 1.20 -29.85
C LYS A 356 -9.48 2.59 -29.37
N PRO A 357 -9.82 2.74 -28.07
CA PRO A 357 -10.38 3.97 -27.53
C PRO A 357 -9.42 5.15 -27.70
N LYS A 358 -9.96 6.33 -28.01
CA LYS A 358 -9.16 7.52 -28.24
C LYS A 358 -8.75 8.21 -26.95
N ASN A 359 -9.66 8.37 -25.98
CA ASN A 359 -9.37 9.03 -24.71
C ASN A 359 -9.42 8.02 -23.57
N VAL A 360 -8.30 7.83 -22.88
CA VAL A 360 -8.15 6.81 -21.85
C VAL A 360 -7.57 7.39 -20.56
N VAL A 361 -8.35 7.37 -19.48
CA VAL A 361 -7.85 7.71 -18.14
C VAL A 361 -7.06 6.52 -17.58
N LEU A 362 -5.77 6.75 -17.34
CA LEU A 362 -4.85 5.72 -16.84
C LEU A 362 -4.87 5.67 -15.32
N PHE A 363 -5.75 4.86 -14.74
CA PHE A 363 -5.81 4.69 -13.28
C PHE A 363 -4.64 3.87 -12.72
N ALA A 364 -4.07 2.98 -13.52
CA ALA A 364 -2.87 2.22 -13.17
C ALA A 364 -1.58 3.01 -13.47
N TRP A 365 -1.57 4.32 -13.23
CA TRP A 365 -0.52 5.27 -13.58
C TRP A 365 0.88 4.89 -13.06
N ASN A 366 0.96 4.20 -11.94
CA ASN A 366 2.23 3.70 -11.39
C ASN A 366 2.92 2.64 -12.28
N HIS A 367 2.20 2.08 -13.27
CA HIS A 367 2.68 1.20 -14.32
C HIS A 367 2.70 1.87 -15.69
N ALA A 368 2.60 3.20 -15.78
CA ALA A 368 2.45 3.94 -17.03
C ALA A 368 3.53 3.57 -18.06
N LYS A 369 4.79 3.47 -17.64
CA LYS A 369 5.90 3.12 -18.55
C LYS A 369 5.70 1.76 -19.21
N GLU A 370 5.31 0.76 -18.46
CA GLU A 370 5.04 -0.60 -18.95
C GLU A 370 3.80 -0.61 -19.87
N ILE A 371 2.75 0.12 -19.47
CA ILE A 371 1.51 0.21 -20.23
C ILE A 371 1.74 0.95 -21.55
N TYR A 372 2.45 2.06 -21.56
CA TYR A 372 2.76 2.80 -22.78
C TYR A 372 3.59 1.97 -23.76
N GLU A 373 4.57 1.19 -23.27
CA GLU A 373 5.35 0.30 -24.13
C GLU A 373 4.49 -0.83 -24.70
N LYS A 374 3.59 -1.40 -23.89
CA LYS A 374 2.66 -2.45 -24.30
C LYS A 374 1.64 -1.97 -25.34
N GLU A 375 1.18 -0.73 -25.20
CA GLU A 375 0.13 -0.13 -26.03
C GLU A 375 0.65 0.91 -27.04
N LYS A 376 1.95 0.89 -27.34
CA LYS A 376 2.60 1.89 -28.22
C LYS A 376 2.02 2.01 -29.62
N ASP A 377 1.39 0.95 -30.12
CA ASP A 377 0.78 0.91 -31.48
C ASP A 377 -0.67 1.47 -31.47
N THR A 378 -1.14 1.98 -30.33
CA THR A 378 -2.46 2.62 -30.24
C THR A 378 -2.33 4.14 -30.38
N ASN A 379 -3.25 4.75 -31.14
CA ASN A 379 -3.35 6.22 -31.23
C ASN A 379 -4.21 6.76 -30.07
N THR A 380 -3.80 6.47 -28.82
CA THR A 380 -4.55 6.75 -27.60
C THR A 380 -4.05 8.02 -26.91
N ASN A 381 -4.95 8.94 -26.62
CA ASN A 381 -4.71 10.06 -25.72
C ASN A 381 -4.79 9.57 -24.28
N TRP A 382 -3.63 9.36 -23.66
CA TRP A 382 -3.52 8.91 -22.27
C TRP A 382 -3.66 10.07 -21.30
N ILE A 383 -4.62 9.98 -20.39
CA ILE A 383 -4.96 11.01 -19.42
C ILE A 383 -4.51 10.54 -18.03
N MET A 384 -3.59 11.28 -17.44
CA MET A 384 -3.12 11.02 -16.06
C MET A 384 -4.09 11.69 -15.08
N PRO A 385 -4.71 10.93 -14.15
CA PRO A 385 -5.77 11.46 -13.29
C PRO A 385 -5.27 12.28 -12.08
N ILE A 386 -3.94 12.34 -11.88
CA ILE A 386 -3.29 13.02 -10.75
C ILE A 386 -2.12 13.88 -11.25
#